data_0e2c51a5e5b04619076998d74d555888
#
_entry.id   0e2c51a5e5b04619076998d74d555888
#
_cell.length_a   1.000
_cell.length_b   1.000
_cell.length_c   1.000
_cell.angle_alpha   90.00
_cell.angle_beta   90.00
_cell.angle_gamma   90.00
#
_symmetry.space_group_name_H-M   'P 1'
#
loop_
_entity.id
_entity.type
_entity.pdbx_description
1 polymer ?
#
loop_
_entity_poly.entity_id
_entity_poly.type
_entity_poly.pdbx_seq_one_letter_code
_entity_poly.pdbx_strand_id
1 'polypeptide(L)'
;MPNVSGRRERAELLEKARTGALCIDLAKDLDTRKVVAYCVSTVSSEGKGCLESIFVEPDYRGNGIGDRLMLRALDWMNNKQAKTVVLEVGVGNEAVIAFYNRYDFYPRTITLQQRHR
;
A
#
# COMPACT_ATOMS: atom_id res chain seq x y z
N MET A 1 8.15 5.35 4.05
CA MET A 1 7.10 4.35 3.86
C MET A 1 7.35 3.16 4.75
N PRO A 2 6.33 2.75 5.46
CA PRO A 2 6.50 1.54 6.26
C PRO A 2 6.73 0.34 5.37
N ASN A 3 7.45 -0.60 5.90
CA ASN A 3 7.83 -1.82 5.24
C ASN A 3 7.04 -2.98 5.84
N VAL A 4 6.61 -3.94 5.05
CA VAL A 4 5.94 -5.13 5.54
C VAL A 4 7.03 -6.11 5.99
N SER A 5 7.52 -5.95 7.20
CA SER A 5 8.64 -6.74 7.70
C SER A 5 8.36 -7.47 9.01
N GLY A 6 7.40 -7.04 9.81
CA GLY A 6 7.10 -7.65 11.09
C GLY A 6 6.30 -8.93 10.98
N ARG A 7 6.44 -9.84 11.96
CA ARG A 7 5.65 -11.07 12.01
C ARG A 7 4.16 -10.77 12.07
N ARG A 8 3.78 -9.76 12.86
CA ARG A 8 2.39 -9.37 13.02
C ARG A 8 1.80 -8.90 11.70
N GLU A 9 2.55 -8.04 10.98
CA GLU A 9 2.10 -7.53 9.69
C GLU A 9 1.92 -8.65 8.67
N ARG A 10 2.86 -9.61 8.63
CA ARG A 10 2.74 -10.75 7.73
C ARG A 10 1.55 -11.63 8.07
N ALA A 11 1.29 -11.85 9.36
CA ALA A 11 0.14 -12.64 9.80
C ALA A 11 -1.17 -11.97 9.39
N GLU A 12 -1.27 -10.65 9.54
CA GLU A 12 -2.45 -9.89 9.13
C GLU A 12 -2.66 -9.96 7.62
N LEU A 13 -1.60 -9.85 6.82
CA LEU A 13 -1.69 -9.96 5.36
C LEU A 13 -2.11 -11.34 4.92
N LEU A 14 -1.57 -12.39 5.55
CA LEU A 14 -1.94 -13.76 5.23
C LEU A 14 -3.42 -14.01 5.56
N GLU A 15 -3.89 -13.47 6.67
CA GLU A 15 -5.31 -13.58 7.02
C GLU A 15 -6.19 -12.86 6.01
N LYS A 16 -5.81 -11.66 5.58
CA LYS A 16 -6.53 -10.93 4.54
C LYS A 16 -6.53 -11.69 3.22
N ALA A 17 -5.42 -12.31 2.86
CA ALA A 17 -5.33 -13.11 1.64
C ALA A 17 -6.22 -14.34 1.70
N ARG A 18 -6.33 -14.96 2.88
CA ARG A 18 -7.16 -16.16 3.06
C ARG A 18 -8.64 -15.86 2.89
N THR A 19 -9.09 -14.69 3.34
CA THR A 19 -10.51 -14.31 3.30
C THR A 19 -10.88 -13.44 2.11
N GLY A 20 -9.91 -12.96 1.35
CA GLY A 20 -10.12 -12.10 0.21
C GLY A 20 -9.06 -12.33 -0.85
N ALA A 21 -8.51 -11.24 -1.38
CA ALA A 21 -7.47 -11.29 -2.41
C ALA A 21 -6.27 -10.43 -2.02
N LEU A 22 -5.09 -10.87 -2.39
CA LEU A 22 -3.82 -10.18 -2.15
C LEU A 22 -3.08 -10.02 -3.47
N CYS A 23 -2.50 -8.85 -3.69
CA CYS A 23 -1.64 -8.59 -4.84
C CYS A 23 -0.34 -7.94 -4.37
N ILE A 24 0.77 -8.47 -4.85
CA ILE A 24 2.08 -7.88 -4.62
C ILE A 24 2.69 -7.58 -5.98
N ASP A 25 2.92 -6.29 -6.24
CA ASP A 25 3.63 -5.84 -7.43
C ASP A 25 5.06 -5.49 -7.06
N LEU A 26 5.99 -5.89 -7.89
CA LEU A 26 7.41 -5.63 -7.71
C LEU A 26 7.95 -4.83 -8.90
N ALA A 27 8.86 -3.92 -8.63
CA ALA A 27 9.66 -3.28 -9.67
C ALA A 27 11.11 -3.74 -9.53
N LYS A 28 11.69 -4.15 -10.62
CA LYS A 28 13.04 -4.70 -10.65
C LYS A 28 13.92 -3.86 -11.58
N ASP A 29 15.14 -3.57 -11.12
CA ASP A 29 16.16 -2.98 -11.98
C ASP A 29 16.67 -4.06 -12.91
N LEU A 30 16.50 -3.89 -14.22
CA LEU A 30 16.87 -4.90 -15.20
C LEU A 30 18.38 -5.10 -15.31
N ASP A 31 19.16 -4.08 -14.97
CA ASP A 31 20.63 -4.18 -15.04
C ASP A 31 21.19 -4.95 -13.84
N THR A 32 20.71 -4.66 -12.65
CA THR A 32 21.21 -5.31 -11.42
C THR A 32 20.39 -6.51 -11.01
N ARG A 33 19.18 -6.65 -11.55
CA ARG A 33 18.19 -7.67 -11.19
C ARG A 33 17.70 -7.59 -9.75
N LYS A 34 17.92 -6.46 -9.11
CA LYS A 34 17.41 -6.22 -7.74
C LYS A 34 15.99 -5.71 -7.78
N VAL A 35 15.20 -6.15 -6.80
CA VAL A 35 13.88 -5.56 -6.55
C VAL A 35 14.12 -4.22 -5.86
N VAL A 36 13.62 -3.15 -6.47
CA VAL A 36 13.87 -1.78 -6.01
C VAL A 36 12.61 -1.08 -5.52
N ALA A 37 11.46 -1.70 -5.72
CA ALA A 37 10.19 -1.14 -5.27
C ALA A 37 9.15 -2.25 -5.16
N TYR A 38 8.13 -2.01 -4.34
CA TYR A 38 7.02 -2.94 -4.22
C TYR A 38 5.75 -2.20 -3.82
N CYS A 39 4.63 -2.85 -4.08
CA CYS A 39 3.32 -2.39 -3.63
C CYS A 39 2.49 -3.61 -3.22
N VAL A 40 1.87 -3.55 -2.06
CA VAL A 40 1.03 -4.61 -1.52
C VAL A 40 -0.39 -4.08 -1.38
N SER A 41 -1.34 -4.79 -1.97
CA SER A 41 -2.75 -4.42 -1.96
C SER A 41 -3.61 -5.61 -1.60
N THR A 42 -4.73 -5.36 -0.95
CA THR A 42 -5.70 -6.40 -0.61
C THR A 42 -7.11 -5.94 -0.96
N VAL A 43 -7.99 -6.90 -1.21
CA VAL A 43 -9.43 -6.64 -1.31
C VAL A 43 -10.12 -7.71 -0.46
N SER A 44 -10.91 -7.26 0.52
CA SER A 44 -11.64 -8.19 1.37
C SER A 44 -12.82 -8.81 0.64
N SER A 45 -13.35 -9.89 1.21
CA SER A 45 -14.57 -10.53 0.68
C SER A 45 -15.76 -9.58 0.66
N GLU A 46 -15.73 -8.53 1.48
CA GLU A 46 -16.78 -7.52 1.55
C GLU A 46 -16.58 -6.37 0.57
N GLY A 47 -15.51 -6.40 -0.21
CA GLY A 47 -15.23 -5.38 -1.21
C GLY A 47 -14.47 -4.18 -0.67
N LYS A 48 -13.74 -4.33 0.44
CA LYS A 48 -12.88 -3.27 0.94
C LYS A 48 -11.47 -3.42 0.39
N GLY A 49 -11.07 -2.51 -0.47
CA GLY A 49 -9.70 -2.43 -0.96
C GLY A 49 -8.81 -1.69 0.03
N CYS A 50 -7.59 -2.14 0.18
CA CYS A 50 -6.62 -1.51 1.05
C CYS A 50 -5.25 -1.51 0.38
N LEU A 51 -4.63 -0.34 0.30
CA LEU A 51 -3.23 -0.22 -0.05
C LEU A 51 -2.43 -0.45 1.23
N GLU A 52 -1.85 -1.63 1.35
CA GLU A 52 -1.19 -2.05 2.60
C GLU A 52 0.18 -1.43 2.75
N SER A 53 0.95 -1.38 1.67
CA SER A 53 2.30 -0.82 1.69
C SER A 53 2.75 -0.49 0.28
N ILE A 54 3.51 0.57 0.15
CA ILE A 54 4.20 0.92 -1.09
C ILE A 54 5.57 1.48 -0.70
N PHE A 55 6.61 1.03 -1.41
CA PHE A 55 7.97 1.46 -1.13
C PHE A 55 8.77 1.52 -2.42
N VAL A 56 9.56 2.57 -2.55
CA VAL A 56 10.54 2.72 -3.64
C VAL A 56 11.88 3.04 -2.99
N GLU A 57 12.91 2.29 -3.37
CA GLU A 57 14.28 2.56 -2.89
C GLU A 57 14.65 4.01 -3.17
N PRO A 58 15.31 4.70 -2.22
CA PRO A 58 15.61 6.13 -2.38
C PRO A 58 16.29 6.49 -3.69
N ASP A 59 17.25 5.67 -4.15
CA ASP A 59 18.00 5.95 -5.38
C ASP A 59 17.14 5.85 -6.64
N TYR A 60 15.97 5.26 -6.55
CA TYR A 60 15.06 5.05 -7.68
C TYR A 60 13.85 5.97 -7.64
N ARG A 61 13.76 6.83 -6.65
CA ARG A 61 12.66 7.79 -6.53
C ARG A 61 12.78 8.89 -7.58
N GLY A 62 11.64 9.51 -7.91
CA GLY A 62 11.60 10.56 -8.91
C GLY A 62 11.56 10.07 -10.35
N ASN A 63 11.42 8.77 -10.58
CA ASN A 63 11.39 8.16 -11.91
C ASN A 63 10.02 7.60 -12.29
N GLY A 64 8.98 7.93 -11.53
CA GLY A 64 7.62 7.50 -11.83
C GLY A 64 7.29 6.07 -11.42
N ILE A 65 8.18 5.37 -10.71
CA ILE A 65 7.93 3.99 -10.30
C ILE A 65 6.76 3.93 -9.32
N GLY A 66 6.73 4.83 -8.34
CA GLY A 66 5.63 4.89 -7.38
C GLY A 66 4.30 5.15 -8.05
N ASP A 67 4.29 6.02 -9.04
CA ASP A 67 3.08 6.32 -9.82
C ASP A 67 2.58 5.08 -10.54
N ARG A 68 3.46 4.35 -11.20
CA ARG A 68 3.08 3.12 -11.91
C ARG A 68 2.57 2.06 -10.95
N LEU A 69 3.19 1.91 -9.79
CA LEU A 69 2.73 0.97 -8.78
C LEU A 69 1.33 1.33 -8.27
N MET A 70 1.08 2.63 -8.03
CA MET A 70 -0.23 3.10 -7.61
C MET A 70 -1.30 2.81 -8.65
N LEU A 71 -1.03 3.13 -9.90
CA LEU A 71 -2.00 2.90 -10.98
C LEU A 71 -2.31 1.42 -11.13
N ARG A 72 -1.30 0.56 -11.05
CA ARG A 72 -1.51 -0.88 -11.11
C ARG A 72 -2.33 -1.39 -9.95
N ALA A 73 -2.05 -0.90 -8.74
CA ALA A 73 -2.79 -1.30 -7.54
C ALA A 73 -4.26 -0.90 -7.62
N LEU A 74 -4.52 0.35 -8.03
CA LEU A 74 -5.88 0.86 -8.17
C LEU A 74 -6.66 0.10 -9.25
N ASP A 75 -6.01 -0.19 -10.37
CA ASP A 75 -6.61 -0.96 -11.43
C ASP A 75 -6.95 -2.38 -10.99
N TRP A 76 -6.02 -3.03 -10.28
CA TRP A 76 -6.24 -4.36 -9.75
C TRP A 76 -7.41 -4.39 -8.75
N MET A 77 -7.46 -3.42 -7.83
CA MET A 77 -8.55 -3.35 -6.86
C MET A 77 -9.90 -3.10 -7.54
N ASN A 78 -9.90 -2.27 -8.58
CA ASN A 78 -11.11 -2.03 -9.36
C ASN A 78 -11.58 -3.30 -10.08
N ASN A 79 -10.65 -4.07 -10.64
CA ASN A 79 -10.97 -5.34 -11.28
C ASN A 79 -11.50 -6.38 -10.30
N LYS A 80 -11.11 -6.29 -9.04
CA LYS A 80 -11.64 -7.12 -7.96
C LYS A 80 -12.94 -6.57 -7.38
N GLN A 81 -13.48 -5.52 -8.00
CA GLN A 81 -14.76 -4.91 -7.61
C GLN A 81 -14.74 -4.33 -6.20
N ALA A 82 -13.62 -3.76 -5.80
CA ALA A 82 -13.53 -3.05 -4.53
C ALA A 82 -14.52 -1.89 -4.52
N LYS A 83 -15.37 -1.83 -3.50
CA LYS A 83 -16.37 -0.78 -3.33
C LYS A 83 -15.78 0.47 -2.70
N THR A 84 -14.81 0.28 -1.84
CA THR A 84 -14.05 1.35 -1.18
C THR A 84 -12.59 1.00 -1.23
N VAL A 85 -11.74 2.02 -1.26
CA VAL A 85 -10.29 1.85 -1.20
C VAL A 85 -9.76 2.77 -0.14
N VAL A 86 -9.00 2.21 0.81
CA VAL A 86 -8.42 2.97 1.92
C VAL A 86 -6.93 2.69 2.02
N LEU A 87 -6.24 3.60 2.69
CA LEU A 87 -4.86 3.39 3.13
C LEU A 87 -4.68 4.13 4.45
N GLU A 88 -3.66 3.74 5.20
CA GLU A 88 -3.35 4.37 6.47
C GLU A 88 -2.02 5.11 6.37
N VAL A 89 -1.96 6.30 6.97
CA VAL A 89 -0.74 7.09 7.09
C VAL A 89 -0.48 7.30 8.57
N GLY A 90 0.70 6.87 9.02
CA GLY A 90 1.07 7.03 10.42
C GLY A 90 1.32 8.47 10.81
N VAL A 91 1.01 8.81 12.05
CA VAL A 91 1.37 10.11 12.62
C VAL A 91 2.88 10.31 12.49
N GLY A 92 3.29 11.48 12.02
CA GLY A 92 4.68 11.79 11.73
C GLY A 92 5.05 11.57 10.26
N ASN A 93 4.20 10.93 9.49
CA ASN A 93 4.43 10.67 8.07
C ASN A 93 3.44 11.43 7.17
N GLU A 94 2.89 12.53 7.66
CA GLU A 94 1.85 13.28 6.95
C GLU A 94 2.34 13.86 5.63
N ALA A 95 3.66 14.00 5.44
CA ALA A 95 4.22 14.53 4.20
C ALA A 95 3.85 13.68 2.97
N VAL A 96 3.56 12.37 3.15
CA VAL A 96 3.16 11.52 2.03
C VAL A 96 1.73 11.75 1.58
N ILE A 97 0.93 12.48 2.35
CA ILE A 97 -0.48 12.72 2.00
C ILE A 97 -0.59 13.43 0.66
N ALA A 98 0.31 14.39 0.38
CA ALA A 98 0.31 15.10 -0.91
C ALA A 98 0.47 14.13 -2.09
N PHE A 99 1.28 13.09 -1.93
CA PHE A 99 1.44 12.05 -2.95
C PHE A 99 0.11 11.33 -3.18
N TYR A 100 -0.56 10.94 -2.10
CA TYR A 100 -1.82 10.18 -2.21
C TYR A 100 -2.98 11.05 -2.69
N ASN A 101 -2.96 12.37 -2.43
CA ASN A 101 -3.97 13.30 -2.94
C ASN A 101 -4.05 13.25 -4.46
N ARG A 102 -2.95 12.95 -5.13
CA ARG A 102 -2.91 12.85 -6.59
C ARG A 102 -3.80 11.73 -7.13
N TYR A 103 -4.17 10.79 -6.28
CA TYR A 103 -5.02 9.64 -6.61
C TYR A 103 -6.37 9.70 -5.91
N ASP A 104 -6.76 10.90 -5.47
CA ASP A 104 -8.04 11.17 -4.80
C ASP A 104 -8.17 10.53 -3.41
N PHE A 105 -7.05 10.32 -2.74
CA PHE A 105 -7.06 9.92 -1.33
C PHE A 105 -6.96 11.15 -0.44
N TYR A 106 -7.91 11.30 0.46
CA TYR A 106 -7.94 12.42 1.40
C TYR A 106 -8.19 11.91 2.82
N PRO A 107 -7.66 12.61 3.83
CA PRO A 107 -7.94 12.23 5.21
C PRO A 107 -9.44 12.20 5.49
N ARG A 108 -9.90 11.15 6.14
CA ARG A 108 -11.32 10.97 6.41
C ARG A 108 -11.61 10.90 7.90
N THR A 109 -10.82 10.13 8.63
CA THR A 109 -10.99 9.94 10.07
C THR A 109 -9.63 9.93 10.74
N ILE A 110 -9.61 10.19 12.04
CA ILE A 110 -8.42 10.06 12.85
C ILE A 110 -8.72 9.06 13.94
N THR A 111 -7.90 8.02 14.05
CA THR A 111 -8.01 7.04 15.12
C THR A 111 -7.13 7.48 16.27
N LEU A 112 -7.71 7.53 17.46
CA LEU A 112 -6.98 7.82 18.68
C LEU A 112 -6.79 6.53 19.44
N GLN A 113 -5.57 6.28 19.88
CA GLN A 113 -5.26 5.07 20.62
C GLN A 113 -4.65 5.46 21.96
N GLN A 114 -5.14 4.82 23.02
CA GLN A 114 -4.58 5.06 24.35
C GLN A 114 -3.14 4.55 24.40
N ARG A 115 -2.26 5.38 24.98
CA ARG A 115 -0.89 4.94 25.21
C ARG A 115 -0.88 3.78 26.20
N HIS A 116 -0.07 2.81 25.88
CA HIS A 116 0.18 1.70 26.78
C HIS A 116 0.89 2.19 28.03
N ARG A 117 0.53 1.68 29.19
CA ARG A 117 1.13 2.06 30.47
C ARG A 117 2.08 1.01 30.97
#